data_40115b96da3a49e38c0bc711ea9e347d
#
_entry.id   40115b96da3a49e38c0bc711ea9e347d
#
_cell.length_a   1.000
_cell.length_b   1.000
_cell.length_c   1.000
_cell.angle_alpha   90.00
_cell.angle_beta   90.00
_cell.angle_gamma   90.00
#
_symmetry.space_group_name_H-M   'P 1'
#
loop_
_entity.id
_entity.type
_entity.pdbx_description
1 polymer ?
#
loop_
_entity_poly.entity_id
_entity_poly.type
_entity_poly.pdbx_seq_one_letter_code
_entity_poly.pdbx_strand_id
1 'polypeptide(L)'
;AQSGKILYDQDGEKTMGIASITKIIGLYIVLDQVEEGKLSWDDKVSISDYAENLSVTPDLSNVPLHKENTYTVKELFDSAIIQSANASMVALAEKISGSEAKFTERMKEQLKDWGIKDATIVNASGLNNSYLGENRPEGTGENDENQMSAQDVAIVARHLILDFPEILDVSS
;
A
#
# COMPACT_ATOMS: atom_id res chain seq x y z
N ALA A 1 -18.24 -6.16 -6.46
CA ALA A 1 -17.40 -6.09 -7.65
C ALA A 1 -18.10 -5.34 -8.77
N GLN A 2 -19.37 -5.66 -9.03
CA GLN A 2 -20.10 -4.99 -10.09
C GLN A 2 -20.34 -3.51 -9.77
N SER A 3 -20.71 -3.23 -8.54
CA SER A 3 -20.92 -1.84 -8.13
C SER A 3 -19.62 -1.05 -8.12
N GLY A 4 -18.50 -1.72 -7.85
CA GLY A 4 -17.21 -1.08 -7.91
C GLY A 4 -16.86 -0.59 -9.30
N LYS A 5 -17.21 -1.38 -10.30
CA LYS A 5 -16.95 -1.01 -11.69
C LYS A 5 -17.72 0.25 -12.08
N ILE A 6 -18.99 0.31 -11.71
CA ILE A 6 -19.83 1.45 -12.00
C ILE A 6 -19.31 2.70 -11.30
N LEU A 7 -18.90 2.54 -10.06
CA LEU A 7 -18.38 3.64 -9.26
C LEU A 7 -17.17 4.30 -9.91
N TYR A 8 -16.26 3.49 -10.42
CA TYR A 8 -15.03 4.03 -11.02
C TYR A 8 -15.26 4.58 -12.42
N ASP A 9 -16.27 4.11 -13.13
CA ASP A 9 -16.59 4.62 -14.44
C ASP A 9 -16.97 6.09 -14.41
N GLN A 10 -17.52 6.57 -13.30
CA GLN A 10 -17.88 7.97 -13.15
C GLN A 10 -16.67 8.89 -13.17
N ASP A 11 -15.54 8.38 -12.67
CA ASP A 11 -14.31 9.13 -12.56
C ASP A 11 -13.20 8.51 -13.39
N GLY A 12 -13.57 7.85 -14.49
CA GLY A 12 -12.70 6.95 -15.22
C GLY A 12 -11.32 7.46 -15.57
N GLU A 13 -11.19 8.75 -15.79
CA GLU A 13 -9.91 9.32 -16.18
C GLU A 13 -9.12 9.88 -15.02
N LYS A 14 -9.69 9.90 -13.83
CA LYS A 14 -9.04 10.49 -12.68
C LYS A 14 -8.14 9.50 -11.98
N THR A 15 -7.06 10.01 -11.40
CA THR A 15 -6.18 9.22 -10.54
C THR A 15 -6.61 9.29 -9.08
N MET A 16 -7.82 9.76 -8.85
CA MET A 16 -8.35 9.88 -7.51
C MET A 16 -8.29 8.56 -6.78
N GLY A 17 -7.79 8.61 -5.56
CA GLY A 17 -7.68 7.40 -4.75
C GLY A 17 -6.50 6.50 -5.08
N ILE A 18 -5.58 6.97 -5.96
CA ILE A 18 -4.43 6.14 -6.32
C ILE A 18 -3.60 5.78 -5.07
N ALA A 19 -3.47 6.70 -4.12
CA ALA A 19 -2.76 6.40 -2.88
C ALA A 19 -3.45 5.30 -2.10
N SER A 20 -4.78 5.39 -1.97
CA SER A 20 -5.56 4.37 -1.28
C SER A 20 -5.51 3.03 -2.01
N ILE A 21 -5.61 3.05 -3.34
CA ILE A 21 -5.55 1.84 -4.15
C ILE A 21 -4.19 1.19 -4.03
N THR A 22 -3.12 1.98 -4.02
CA THR A 22 -1.77 1.46 -3.82
C THR A 22 -1.66 0.72 -2.48
N LYS A 23 -2.21 1.30 -1.43
CA LYS A 23 -2.21 0.65 -0.12
C LYS A 23 -3.02 -0.64 -0.14
N ILE A 24 -4.11 -0.68 -0.88
CA ILE A 24 -4.92 -1.90 -1.01
C ILE A 24 -4.09 -3.03 -1.63
N ILE A 25 -3.31 -2.73 -2.66
CA ILE A 25 -2.43 -3.73 -3.27
C ILE A 25 -1.42 -4.24 -2.25
N GLY A 26 -0.79 -3.32 -1.52
CA GLY A 26 0.17 -3.70 -0.48
C GLY A 26 -0.47 -4.51 0.63
N LEU A 27 -1.65 -4.12 1.07
CA LEU A 27 -2.35 -4.84 2.13
C LEU A 27 -2.82 -6.21 1.67
N TYR A 28 -3.17 -6.35 0.38
CA TYR A 28 -3.46 -7.67 -0.18
C TYR A 28 -2.25 -8.59 -0.01
N ILE A 29 -1.06 -8.09 -0.29
CA ILE A 29 0.16 -8.87 -0.13
C ILE A 29 0.39 -9.25 1.33
N VAL A 30 0.12 -8.33 2.26
CA VAL A 30 0.21 -8.62 3.70
C VAL A 30 -0.73 -9.75 4.07
N LEU A 31 -1.99 -9.69 3.62
CA LEU A 31 -2.98 -10.73 3.90
C LEU A 31 -2.56 -12.07 3.32
N ASP A 32 -2.02 -12.06 2.12
CA ASP A 32 -1.54 -13.26 1.46
C ASP A 32 -0.41 -13.91 2.24
N GLN A 33 0.52 -13.10 2.76
CA GLN A 33 1.62 -13.58 3.57
C GLN A 33 1.13 -14.21 4.88
N VAL A 34 0.13 -13.61 5.49
CA VAL A 34 -0.47 -14.15 6.73
C VAL A 34 -1.18 -15.47 6.42
N GLU A 35 -1.93 -15.52 5.33
CA GLU A 35 -2.65 -16.70 4.88
C GLU A 35 -1.70 -17.87 4.63
N GLU A 36 -0.55 -17.59 4.04
CA GLU A 36 0.46 -18.61 3.75
C GLU A 36 1.30 -19.01 4.96
N GLY A 37 1.09 -18.37 6.10
CA GLY A 37 1.84 -18.66 7.31
C GLY A 37 3.24 -18.09 7.35
N LYS A 38 3.58 -17.18 6.42
CA LYS A 38 4.90 -16.57 6.38
C LYS A 38 5.01 -15.34 7.26
N LEU A 39 3.88 -14.81 7.69
CA LEU A 39 3.80 -13.63 8.53
C LEU A 39 2.69 -13.85 9.55
N SER A 40 2.89 -13.37 10.77
CA SER A 40 1.86 -13.46 11.81
C SER A 40 1.39 -12.06 12.18
N TRP A 41 0.11 -11.94 12.53
CA TRP A 41 -0.44 -10.66 13.00
C TRP A 41 0.30 -10.13 14.22
N ASP A 42 0.85 -11.03 15.05
CA ASP A 42 1.57 -10.66 16.26
C ASP A 42 3.05 -10.40 16.05
N ASP A 43 3.54 -10.57 14.83
CA ASP A 43 4.95 -10.32 14.53
C ASP A 43 5.31 -8.87 14.81
N LYS A 44 6.47 -8.65 15.37
CA LYS A 44 6.94 -7.31 15.70
C LYS A 44 7.61 -6.67 14.49
N VAL A 45 7.35 -5.39 14.32
CA VAL A 45 7.92 -4.61 13.23
C VAL A 45 8.74 -3.48 13.81
N SER A 46 9.99 -3.38 13.40
CA SER A 46 10.85 -2.27 13.76
C SER A 46 10.61 -1.12 12.80
N ILE A 47 10.66 0.09 13.31
CA ILE A 47 10.41 1.29 12.52
C ILE A 47 11.73 1.91 12.09
N SER A 48 11.93 2.07 10.78
CA SER A 48 13.13 2.71 10.25
C SER A 48 13.06 4.23 10.44
N ASP A 49 14.21 4.88 10.32
CA ASP A 49 14.25 6.35 10.35
C ASP A 49 13.35 6.95 9.28
N TYR A 50 13.34 6.34 8.10
CA TYR A 50 12.49 6.77 7.00
C TYR A 50 11.00 6.69 7.37
N ALA A 51 10.56 5.55 7.89
CA ALA A 51 9.15 5.39 8.27
C ALA A 51 8.78 6.34 9.41
N GLU A 52 9.65 6.54 10.39
CA GLU A 52 9.39 7.46 11.48
C GLU A 52 9.23 8.89 10.96
N ASN A 53 10.15 9.35 10.14
CA ASN A 53 10.09 10.70 9.58
C ASN A 53 8.84 10.90 8.72
N LEU A 54 8.51 9.91 7.91
CA LEU A 54 7.33 9.98 7.07
C LEU A 54 6.05 10.06 7.92
N SER A 55 6.03 9.36 9.05
CA SER A 55 4.85 9.27 9.91
C SER A 55 4.45 10.61 10.53
N VAL A 56 5.38 11.55 10.64
CA VAL A 56 5.12 12.87 11.22
C VAL A 56 5.18 13.99 10.19
N THR A 57 5.24 13.65 8.90
CA THR A 57 5.27 14.65 7.84
C THR A 57 3.91 15.35 7.74
N PRO A 58 3.89 16.70 7.76
CA PRO A 58 2.64 17.46 7.64
C PRO A 58 1.93 17.16 6.32
N ASP A 59 0.60 17.30 6.33
CA ASP A 59 -0.27 17.16 5.17
C ASP A 59 -0.41 15.74 4.62
N LEU A 60 0.14 14.76 5.32
CA LEU A 60 -0.02 13.36 4.94
C LEU A 60 -0.86 12.62 5.97
N SER A 61 -1.62 11.64 5.49
CA SER A 61 -2.38 10.77 6.39
C SER A 61 -1.41 9.82 7.08
N ASN A 62 -1.37 9.87 8.39
CA ASN A 62 -0.44 9.05 9.16
C ASN A 62 -0.91 8.86 10.60
N VAL A 63 -0.32 7.86 11.22
CA VAL A 63 -0.31 7.68 12.66
C VAL A 63 1.14 7.80 13.07
N PRO A 64 1.51 8.65 14.03
CA PRO A 64 2.91 8.79 14.41
C PRO A 64 3.52 7.46 14.83
N LEU A 65 4.69 7.16 14.29
CA LEU A 65 5.44 5.97 14.62
C LEU A 65 6.78 6.39 15.21
N HIS A 66 7.24 5.66 16.22
CA HIS A 66 8.50 5.97 16.89
C HIS A 66 9.42 4.77 16.81
N LYS A 67 10.64 4.98 16.33
CA LYS A 67 11.57 3.86 16.13
C LYS A 67 12.01 3.20 17.44
N GLU A 68 11.87 3.88 18.55
CA GLU A 68 12.16 3.29 19.86
C GLU A 68 11.07 2.33 20.34
N ASN A 69 9.92 2.35 19.70
CA ASN A 69 8.80 1.45 19.99
C ASN A 69 8.73 0.34 18.97
N THR A 70 8.06 -0.73 19.34
CA THR A 70 7.81 -1.84 18.44
C THR A 70 6.31 -1.98 18.23
N TYR A 71 5.92 -2.19 16.99
CA TYR A 71 4.51 -2.33 16.61
C TYR A 71 4.27 -3.71 16.03
N THR A 72 3.04 -4.21 16.15
CA THR A 72 2.70 -5.49 15.54
C THR A 72 2.24 -5.27 14.11
N VAL A 73 2.32 -6.32 13.30
CA VAL A 73 1.79 -6.31 11.94
C VAL A 73 0.33 -5.87 11.95
N LYS A 74 -0.45 -6.37 12.90
CA LYS A 74 -1.88 -6.03 13.02
C LYS A 74 -2.09 -4.54 13.26
N GLU A 75 -1.31 -3.95 14.16
CA GLU A 75 -1.44 -2.52 14.46
C GLU A 75 -1.14 -1.67 13.23
N LEU A 76 -0.08 -2.01 12.51
CA LEU A 76 0.29 -1.26 11.29
C LEU A 76 -0.72 -1.48 10.18
N PHE A 77 -1.21 -2.71 10.02
CA PHE A 77 -2.23 -3.03 9.04
C PHE A 77 -3.50 -2.22 9.28
N ASP A 78 -3.97 -2.22 10.52
CA ASP A 78 -5.20 -1.49 10.87
C ASP A 78 -5.05 0.01 10.63
N SER A 79 -3.92 0.60 11.01
CA SER A 79 -3.71 2.03 10.77
C SER A 79 -3.60 2.35 9.29
N ALA A 80 -3.01 1.47 8.50
CA ALA A 80 -2.90 1.67 7.07
C ALA A 80 -4.26 1.64 6.38
N ILE A 81 -5.15 0.74 6.82
CA ILE A 81 -6.44 0.60 6.15
C ILE A 81 -7.49 1.59 6.68
N ILE A 82 -7.53 1.81 8.00
CA ILE A 82 -8.57 2.67 8.60
C ILE A 82 -8.22 4.14 8.44
N GLN A 83 -6.96 4.51 8.64
CA GLN A 83 -6.52 5.89 8.64
C GLN A 83 -5.66 6.24 7.43
N SER A 84 -5.53 5.32 6.49
CA SER A 84 -4.68 5.50 5.30
C SER A 84 -3.25 5.91 5.68
N ALA A 85 -2.71 5.35 6.75
CA ALA A 85 -1.41 5.73 7.27
C ALA A 85 -0.30 5.32 6.31
N ASN A 86 0.34 6.28 5.69
CA ASN A 86 1.37 6.04 4.68
C ASN A 86 2.62 5.37 5.25
N ALA A 87 3.07 5.85 6.40
CA ALA A 87 4.27 5.31 7.02
C ALA A 87 4.06 3.88 7.51
N SER A 88 2.84 3.55 7.94
CA SER A 88 2.52 2.19 8.35
C SER A 88 2.67 1.22 7.18
N MET A 89 2.25 1.64 5.99
CA MET A 89 2.41 0.81 4.81
C MET A 89 3.89 0.61 4.46
N VAL A 90 4.67 1.67 4.58
CA VAL A 90 6.12 1.59 4.34
C VAL A 90 6.78 0.61 5.34
N ALA A 91 6.40 0.71 6.62
CA ALA A 91 6.95 -0.19 7.64
C ALA A 91 6.61 -1.65 7.35
N LEU A 92 5.38 -1.92 6.92
CA LEU A 92 4.98 -3.28 6.52
C LEU A 92 5.77 -3.76 5.31
N ALA A 93 5.98 -2.87 4.33
CA ALA A 93 6.76 -3.19 3.14
C ALA A 93 8.19 -3.58 3.53
N GLU A 94 8.79 -2.83 4.43
CA GLU A 94 10.14 -3.12 4.90
C GLU A 94 10.21 -4.44 5.66
N LYS A 95 9.18 -4.73 6.44
CA LYS A 95 9.11 -5.99 7.18
C LYS A 95 9.04 -7.20 6.26
N ILE A 96 8.23 -7.12 5.22
CA ILE A 96 8.00 -8.26 4.33
C ILE A 96 9.15 -8.45 3.35
N SER A 97 9.64 -7.38 2.75
CA SER A 97 10.60 -7.46 1.65
C SER A 97 11.98 -6.92 1.96
N GLY A 98 12.16 -6.33 3.13
CA GLY A 98 13.44 -5.75 3.54
C GLY A 98 13.61 -4.30 3.14
N SER A 99 12.91 -3.83 2.12
CA SER A 99 12.92 -2.43 1.71
C SER A 99 11.67 -2.12 0.93
N GLU A 100 11.33 -0.84 0.86
CA GLU A 100 10.19 -0.39 0.06
C GLU A 100 10.41 -0.73 -1.43
N ALA A 101 11.62 -0.56 -1.92
CA ALA A 101 11.92 -0.85 -3.33
C ALA A 101 11.63 -2.30 -3.69
N LYS A 102 12.05 -3.22 -2.83
CA LYS A 102 11.79 -4.65 -3.06
C LYS A 102 10.32 -4.98 -2.96
N PHE A 103 9.60 -4.35 -2.04
CA PHE A 103 8.18 -4.55 -1.92
C PHE A 103 7.45 -4.01 -3.14
N THR A 104 7.92 -2.89 -3.69
CA THR A 104 7.35 -2.31 -4.91
C THR A 104 7.45 -3.31 -6.07
N GLU A 105 8.58 -4.01 -6.18
CA GLU A 105 8.73 -5.06 -7.19
C GLU A 105 7.73 -6.20 -6.95
N ARG A 106 7.51 -6.56 -5.70
CA ARG A 106 6.51 -7.57 -5.34
C ARG A 106 5.11 -7.13 -5.76
N MET A 107 4.80 -5.84 -5.59
CA MET A 107 3.51 -5.29 -6.02
C MET A 107 3.36 -5.38 -7.53
N LYS A 108 4.42 -5.07 -8.27
CA LYS A 108 4.38 -5.17 -9.74
C LYS A 108 4.12 -6.60 -10.18
N GLU A 109 4.74 -7.57 -9.55
CA GLU A 109 4.51 -8.99 -9.85
C GLU A 109 3.06 -9.37 -9.59
N GLN A 110 2.48 -8.87 -8.51
CA GLN A 110 1.10 -9.17 -8.18
C GLN A 110 0.15 -8.62 -9.24
N LEU A 111 0.39 -7.39 -9.70
CA LEU A 111 -0.43 -6.81 -10.75
C LEU A 111 -0.31 -7.58 -12.04
N LYS A 112 0.89 -8.02 -12.38
CA LYS A 112 1.14 -8.82 -13.57
C LYS A 112 0.37 -10.14 -13.52
N ASP A 113 0.37 -10.78 -12.34
CA ASP A 113 -0.38 -12.03 -12.15
C ASP A 113 -1.87 -11.82 -12.36
N TRP A 114 -2.38 -10.63 -12.09
CA TRP A 114 -3.78 -10.29 -12.32
C TRP A 114 -4.06 -9.81 -13.76
N GLY A 115 -3.05 -9.82 -14.63
CA GLY A 115 -3.20 -9.40 -16.01
C GLY A 115 -3.14 -7.90 -16.23
N ILE A 116 -2.71 -7.15 -15.24
CA ILE A 116 -2.57 -5.70 -15.33
C ILE A 116 -1.16 -5.39 -15.84
N LYS A 117 -1.07 -4.77 -17.02
CA LYS A 117 0.23 -4.51 -17.65
C LYS A 117 0.53 -3.04 -17.86
N ASP A 118 -0.46 -2.19 -17.69
CA ASP A 118 -0.32 -0.77 -17.99
C ASP A 118 -0.24 0.13 -16.75
N ALA A 119 -0.18 -0.47 -15.58
CA ALA A 119 -0.02 0.31 -14.34
C ALA A 119 1.44 0.64 -14.10
N THR A 120 1.67 1.79 -13.48
CA THR A 120 3.00 2.23 -13.08
C THR A 120 3.05 2.25 -11.55
N ILE A 121 3.95 1.48 -10.96
CA ILE A 121 4.13 1.42 -9.50
C ILE A 121 5.56 1.82 -9.16
N VAL A 122 5.70 2.91 -8.43
CA VAL A 122 7.03 3.44 -8.06
C VAL A 122 7.28 3.38 -6.55
N ASN A 123 6.23 3.29 -5.74
CA ASN A 123 6.41 3.17 -4.29
C ASN A 123 5.24 2.43 -3.66
N ALA A 124 5.34 2.15 -2.37
CA ALA A 124 4.36 1.35 -1.66
C ALA A 124 3.24 2.17 -1.01
N SER A 125 3.42 3.48 -0.90
CA SER A 125 2.43 4.34 -0.24
C SER A 125 1.42 4.96 -1.20
N GLY A 126 1.79 5.11 -2.45
CA GLY A 126 0.98 5.81 -3.44
C GLY A 126 1.20 7.31 -3.45
N LEU A 127 2.09 7.82 -2.62
CA LEU A 127 2.43 9.23 -2.60
C LEU A 127 3.27 9.60 -3.81
N ASN A 128 3.27 10.90 -4.15
CA ASN A 128 4.24 11.41 -5.10
C ASN A 128 5.62 11.28 -4.45
N ASN A 129 6.62 10.88 -5.24
CA ASN A 129 7.97 10.67 -4.71
C ASN A 129 8.58 11.92 -4.09
N SER A 130 8.06 13.11 -4.40
CA SER A 130 8.55 14.35 -3.79
C SER A 130 8.39 14.34 -2.27
N TYR A 131 7.43 13.60 -1.74
CA TYR A 131 7.25 13.45 -0.29
C TYR A 131 8.27 12.50 0.33
N LEU A 132 8.89 11.66 -0.47
CA LEU A 132 9.84 10.65 0.00
C LEU A 132 11.27 11.15 -0.02
N GLY A 133 11.55 12.18 -0.80
CA GLY A 133 12.89 12.76 -0.92
C GLY A 133 13.92 11.73 -1.37
N GLU A 134 15.00 11.67 -0.65
CA GLU A 134 16.09 10.74 -0.98
C GLU A 134 15.73 9.29 -0.65
N ASN A 135 14.64 9.06 0.08
CA ASN A 135 14.20 7.72 0.44
C ASN A 135 13.34 7.08 -0.64
N ARG A 136 13.06 7.78 -1.73
CA ARG A 136 12.29 7.18 -2.82
C ARG A 136 13.01 5.94 -3.35
N PRO A 137 12.26 4.94 -3.84
CA PRO A 137 12.89 3.72 -4.36
C PRO A 137 13.89 4.03 -5.46
N GLU A 138 15.00 3.33 -5.43
CA GLU A 138 16.07 3.52 -6.39
C GLU A 138 15.56 3.28 -7.81
N GLY A 139 16.00 4.10 -8.74
CA GLY A 139 15.57 4.00 -10.13
C GLY A 139 14.32 4.78 -10.46
N THR A 140 13.73 5.46 -9.49
CA THR A 140 12.53 6.29 -9.72
C THR A 140 12.88 7.77 -9.68
N GLY A 141 12.05 8.60 -10.30
CA GLY A 141 12.27 10.04 -10.36
C GLY A 141 11.72 10.79 -9.16
N GLU A 142 12.18 12.03 -8.98
CA GLU A 142 11.79 12.85 -7.83
C GLU A 142 10.30 13.13 -7.74
N ASN A 143 9.63 13.19 -8.88
CA ASN A 143 8.21 13.51 -8.94
C ASN A 143 7.37 12.37 -9.47
N ASP A 144 7.94 11.19 -9.57
CA ASP A 144 7.17 10.03 -10.03
C ASP A 144 6.11 9.65 -9.00
N GLU A 145 5.02 9.11 -9.49
CA GLU A 145 3.98 8.58 -8.63
C GLU A 145 3.31 7.41 -9.32
N ASN A 146 2.58 6.63 -8.54
CA ASN A 146 1.89 5.46 -9.08
C ASN A 146 0.75 5.91 -9.99
N GLN A 147 0.54 5.16 -11.06
CA GLN A 147 -0.54 5.44 -12.03
C GLN A 147 -1.23 4.16 -12.40
N MET A 148 -2.55 4.25 -12.53
CA MET A 148 -3.37 3.08 -12.82
C MET A 148 -4.69 3.54 -13.42
N SER A 149 -5.15 2.82 -14.44
CA SER A 149 -6.45 3.14 -15.05
C SER A 149 -7.58 2.75 -14.12
N ALA A 150 -8.76 3.33 -14.36
CA ALA A 150 -9.95 2.96 -13.60
C ALA A 150 -10.28 1.48 -13.75
N GLN A 151 -10.05 0.93 -14.93
CA GLN A 151 -10.27 -0.49 -15.16
C GLN A 151 -9.34 -1.35 -14.31
N ASP A 152 -8.08 -0.96 -14.21
CA ASP A 152 -7.11 -1.68 -13.38
C ASP A 152 -7.49 -1.60 -11.91
N VAL A 153 -7.94 -0.45 -11.45
CA VAL A 153 -8.41 -0.28 -10.08
C VAL A 153 -9.56 -1.24 -9.78
N ALA A 154 -10.48 -1.39 -10.73
CA ALA A 154 -11.60 -2.31 -10.57
C ALA A 154 -11.12 -3.76 -10.46
N ILE A 155 -10.10 -4.14 -11.21
CA ILE A 155 -9.52 -5.48 -11.14
C ILE A 155 -8.92 -5.73 -9.77
N VAL A 156 -8.16 -4.78 -9.25
CA VAL A 156 -7.55 -4.89 -7.92
C VAL A 156 -8.63 -5.04 -6.85
N ALA A 157 -9.63 -4.18 -6.90
CA ALA A 157 -10.72 -4.21 -5.92
C ALA A 157 -11.46 -5.55 -5.95
N ARG A 158 -11.67 -6.08 -7.13
CA ARG A 158 -12.34 -7.36 -7.29
C ARG A 158 -11.57 -8.50 -6.62
N HIS A 159 -10.25 -8.54 -6.85
CA HIS A 159 -9.42 -9.57 -6.22
C HIS A 159 -9.45 -9.46 -4.70
N LEU A 160 -9.39 -8.24 -4.17
CA LEU A 160 -9.44 -8.05 -2.74
C LEU A 160 -10.77 -8.56 -2.16
N ILE A 161 -11.88 -8.22 -2.80
CA ILE A 161 -13.20 -8.63 -2.33
C ILE A 161 -13.38 -10.14 -2.39
N LEU A 162 -12.90 -10.76 -3.46
CA LEU A 162 -13.06 -12.20 -3.65
C LEU A 162 -12.17 -13.02 -2.73
N ASP A 163 -10.94 -12.56 -2.52
CA ASP A 163 -9.96 -13.33 -1.75
C ASP A 163 -9.97 -13.00 -0.26
N PHE A 164 -10.27 -11.76 0.08
CA PHE A 164 -10.22 -11.30 1.47
C PHE A 164 -11.41 -10.39 1.79
N PRO A 165 -12.64 -10.92 1.75
CA PRO A 165 -13.82 -10.09 1.97
C PRO A 165 -13.88 -9.45 3.35
N GLU A 166 -13.18 -10.00 4.32
CA GLU A 166 -13.15 -9.46 5.68
C GLU A 166 -12.57 -8.06 5.77
N ILE A 167 -11.80 -7.64 4.77
CA ILE A 167 -11.21 -6.31 4.78
C ILE A 167 -12.26 -5.21 4.66
N LEU A 168 -13.40 -5.54 4.09
CA LEU A 168 -14.50 -4.59 3.96
C LEU A 168 -15.07 -4.22 5.33
N ASP A 169 -15.06 -5.16 6.25
CA ASP A 169 -15.55 -4.92 7.61
C ASP A 169 -14.62 -3.97 8.37
N VAL A 170 -13.32 -4.08 8.12
CA VAL A 170 -12.33 -3.23 8.78
C VAL A 170 -12.39 -1.81 8.23
N SER A 171 -12.57 -1.67 6.92
CA SER A 171 -12.51 -0.37 6.26
C SER A 171 -13.81 0.43 6.36
N SER A 172 -14.89 -0.24 6.70
CA SER A 172 -16.17 0.44 6.85
C SER A 172 -16.35 0.93 8.28
#